data_88cedaed7b9061fc4a8121a214e55e64
#
_entry.id   88cedaed7b9061fc4a8121a214e55e64
#
_cell.length_a   1.000
_cell.length_b   1.000
_cell.length_c   1.000
_cell.angle_alpha   90.00
_cell.angle_beta   90.00
_cell.angle_gamma   90.00
#
_symmetry.space_group_name_H-M   'P 1'
#
loop_
_entity.id
_entity.type
_entity.pdbx_description
1 polymer ?
#
loop_
_entity_poly.entity_id
_entity_poly.type
_entity_poly.pdbx_seq_one_letter_code
_entity_poly.pdbx_strand_id
1 'polypeptide(L)'
;MTKLMVEFLNQKNSTIFLLVFPIKTQEDGMETYIVYFDETGDDGANTLSSKQFVLTSIYLNADCWQENYNKIREFRKNLKKKYGLHIKEEIHTKHLVRDKGMYRSYGWNNDQRKQLLIDITKLISSLDIRVINVIIDKERIKNTDYPVLKNALTYNIQRIENDSAGKWHYLIITDEGRLAPMRKTAREIRAFNPIQSHFGGYQNSPIKGLIEDIMAKESTESYFIQICDFVSFFTDLYYRVVDKKEKLPKRVERIVDEEFIRRVMVTFKKGNVLNLKASNTHPFGYVIYPK
;
A
#
# COMPACT_ATOMS: atom_id res chain seq x y z
N MET A 1 -36.10 2.84 23.41
CA MET A 1 -36.68 1.82 22.49
C MET A 1 -38.05 2.28 22.03
N THR A 2 -38.14 2.89 20.90
CA THR A 2 -39.41 3.42 20.34
C THR A 2 -39.90 2.40 19.30
N LYS A 3 -41.01 1.70 19.63
CA LYS A 3 -41.71 0.82 18.68
C LYS A 3 -42.50 1.69 17.72
N LEU A 4 -42.17 1.66 16.43
CA LEU A 4 -43.06 2.18 15.39
C LEU A 4 -44.03 1.08 15.00
N MET A 5 -45.33 1.30 15.25
CA MET A 5 -46.38 0.47 14.66
C MET A 5 -46.89 1.19 13.41
N VAL A 6 -46.92 0.50 12.29
CA VAL A 6 -47.53 0.97 11.05
C VAL A 6 -48.74 0.13 10.80
N GLU A 7 -49.93 0.77 10.77
CA GLU A 7 -51.21 0.14 10.54
C GLU A 7 -51.59 0.24 9.05
N PHE A 8 -51.83 -0.87 8.40
CA PHE A 8 -52.37 -0.90 7.05
C PHE A 8 -53.78 -1.49 7.06
N LEU A 9 -54.74 -0.74 6.60
CA LEU A 9 -56.13 -1.19 6.37
C LEU A 9 -56.25 -1.81 4.97
N ASN A 10 -56.60 -3.09 4.90
CA ASN A 10 -56.93 -3.76 3.64
C ASN A 10 -58.45 -3.76 3.44
N GLN A 11 -58.91 -3.66 2.18
CA GLN A 11 -60.32 -3.55 1.76
C GLN A 11 -61.28 -4.69 2.20
N LYS A 12 -60.82 -5.63 3.03
CA LYS A 12 -61.63 -6.77 3.54
C LYS A 12 -61.69 -6.87 5.06
N ASN A 13 -61.62 -5.78 5.78
CA ASN A 13 -61.77 -5.73 7.25
C ASN A 13 -60.96 -6.80 8.05
N SER A 14 -59.78 -7.17 7.54
CA SER A 14 -58.86 -8.02 8.29
C SER A 14 -57.61 -7.20 8.64
N THR A 15 -57.35 -7.03 9.94
CA THR A 15 -56.16 -6.33 10.42
C THR A 15 -54.98 -7.31 10.35
N ILE A 16 -54.03 -7.05 9.45
CA ILE A 16 -52.76 -7.78 9.38
C ILE A 16 -51.73 -7.06 10.23
N PHE A 17 -51.34 -7.64 11.33
CA PHE A 17 -50.20 -7.16 12.11
C PHE A 17 -48.92 -7.62 11.44
N LEU A 18 -48.22 -6.71 10.77
CA LEU A 18 -46.85 -6.94 10.35
C LEU A 18 -45.95 -6.65 11.56
N LEU A 19 -45.36 -7.67 12.11
CA LEU A 19 -44.25 -7.52 13.05
C LEU A 19 -43.02 -6.98 12.27
N VAL A 20 -42.89 -5.66 12.26
CA VAL A 20 -41.63 -5.04 11.79
C VAL A 20 -40.62 -5.24 12.90
N PHE A 21 -39.75 -6.24 12.74
CA PHE A 21 -38.56 -6.30 13.57
C PHE A 21 -37.77 -5.02 13.37
N PRO A 22 -37.27 -4.38 14.44
CA PRO A 22 -36.39 -3.23 14.27
C PRO A 22 -35.25 -3.69 13.37
N ILE A 23 -35.11 -3.00 12.24
CA ILE A 23 -33.85 -3.06 11.49
C ILE A 23 -32.81 -2.77 12.56
N LYS A 24 -31.93 -3.73 12.87
CA LYS A 24 -30.76 -3.46 13.68
C LYS A 24 -30.10 -2.25 13.01
N THR A 25 -30.23 -1.08 13.62
CA THR A 25 -29.30 0.01 13.33
C THR A 25 -27.96 -0.63 13.48
N GLN A 26 -27.17 -0.57 12.41
CA GLN A 26 -25.81 -1.08 12.36
C GLN A 26 -25.17 -0.65 13.70
N GLU A 27 -24.99 -1.58 14.63
CA GLU A 27 -24.06 -1.36 15.73
C GLU A 27 -22.79 -0.92 15.01
N ASP A 28 -22.15 0.16 15.44
CA ASP A 28 -20.87 0.60 14.87
C ASP A 28 -19.88 -0.56 14.94
N GLY A 29 -20.04 -1.48 14.00
CA GLY A 29 -19.20 -2.66 13.85
C GLY A 29 -17.81 -2.17 13.51
N MET A 30 -16.82 -2.66 14.20
CA MET A 30 -15.44 -2.30 13.93
C MET A 30 -15.11 -2.64 12.47
N GLU A 31 -14.73 -1.64 11.68
CA GLU A 31 -14.40 -1.80 10.27
C GLU A 31 -13.22 -2.76 10.07
N THR A 32 -13.16 -3.39 8.91
CA THR A 32 -12.03 -4.25 8.54
C THR A 32 -11.32 -3.65 7.34
N TYR A 33 -10.01 -3.58 7.43
CA TYR A 33 -9.12 -3.13 6.35
C TYR A 33 -8.28 -4.28 5.82
N ILE A 34 -7.99 -4.25 4.52
CA ILE A 34 -7.05 -5.16 3.88
C ILE A 34 -5.79 -4.36 3.55
N VAL A 35 -4.65 -4.85 4.00
CA VAL A 35 -3.33 -4.23 3.81
C VAL A 35 -2.50 -5.09 2.90
N TYR A 36 -1.95 -4.52 1.85
CA TYR A 36 -1.01 -5.17 0.93
C TYR A 36 0.37 -4.57 1.11
N PHE A 37 1.38 -5.42 1.14
CA PHE A 37 2.79 -5.01 1.23
C PHE A 37 3.58 -5.43 0.00
N ASP A 38 4.50 -4.56 -0.39
CA ASP A 38 5.59 -4.90 -1.29
C ASP A 38 6.80 -4.00 -1.03
N GLU A 39 7.99 -4.42 -1.47
CA GLU A 39 9.23 -3.70 -1.23
C GLU A 39 10.02 -3.39 -2.49
N THR A 40 10.86 -2.36 -2.40
CA THR A 40 11.92 -2.04 -3.37
C THR A 40 13.27 -1.98 -2.67
N GLY A 41 14.27 -2.63 -3.27
CA GLY A 41 15.58 -2.81 -2.67
C GLY A 41 15.69 -4.16 -1.95
N ASP A 42 16.86 -4.44 -1.40
CA ASP A 42 17.11 -5.62 -0.58
C ASP A 42 17.44 -5.22 0.87
N ASP A 43 17.21 -6.12 1.81
CA ASP A 43 17.45 -5.91 3.24
C ASP A 43 18.87 -6.29 3.69
N GLY A 44 19.74 -6.69 2.74
CA GLY A 44 21.13 -7.01 3.02
C GLY A 44 21.98 -5.77 3.34
N ALA A 45 23.11 -6.01 4.00
CA ALA A 45 24.08 -4.99 4.38
C ALA A 45 25.43 -5.12 3.65
N ASN A 46 25.53 -5.98 2.62
CA ASN A 46 26.79 -6.15 1.87
C ASN A 46 26.95 -5.06 0.80
N THR A 47 28.15 -4.97 0.21
CA THR A 47 28.52 -3.95 -0.78
C THR A 47 27.71 -4.01 -2.09
N LEU A 48 27.05 -5.13 -2.39
CA LEU A 48 26.21 -5.32 -3.57
C LEU A 48 24.74 -4.97 -3.28
N SER A 49 24.40 -4.77 -2.01
CA SER A 49 23.05 -4.42 -1.58
C SER A 49 22.64 -3.03 -2.02
N SER A 50 21.33 -2.82 -2.23
CA SER A 50 20.78 -1.48 -2.46
C SER A 50 21.08 -0.57 -1.28
N LYS A 51 21.32 0.72 -1.53
CA LYS A 51 21.58 1.71 -0.47
C LYS A 51 20.33 2.00 0.36
N GLN A 52 19.16 1.82 -0.21
CA GLN A 52 17.86 2.01 0.43
C GLN A 52 17.05 0.72 0.38
N PHE A 53 16.18 0.57 1.38
CA PHE A 53 15.11 -0.41 1.39
C PHE A 53 13.80 0.34 1.63
N VAL A 54 12.86 0.20 0.72
CA VAL A 54 11.54 0.83 0.81
C VAL A 54 10.50 -0.25 1.01
N LEU A 55 9.73 -0.19 2.10
CA LEU A 55 8.57 -1.03 2.34
C LEU A 55 7.31 -0.18 2.19
N THR A 56 6.53 -0.48 1.18
CA THR A 56 5.26 0.19 0.92
C THR A 56 4.10 -0.67 1.39
N SER A 57 3.15 -0.06 2.10
CA SER A 57 1.83 -0.65 2.31
C SER A 57 0.75 0.15 1.60
N ILE A 58 -0.22 -0.58 1.05
CA ILE A 58 -1.50 -0.05 0.58
C ILE A 58 -2.57 -0.66 1.46
N TYR A 59 -3.46 0.15 2.03
CA TYR A 59 -4.60 -0.35 2.79
C TYR A 59 -5.90 0.34 2.38
N LEU A 60 -6.98 -0.41 2.44
CA LEU A 60 -8.31 0.03 2.05
C LEU A 60 -9.37 -0.69 2.90
N ASN A 61 -10.50 -0.02 3.11
CA ASN A 61 -11.64 -0.65 3.74
C ASN A 61 -12.11 -1.85 2.91
N ALA A 62 -12.40 -2.97 3.56
CA ALA A 62 -12.84 -4.20 2.90
C ALA A 62 -14.12 -3.98 2.07
N ASP A 63 -15.00 -3.09 2.49
CA ASP A 63 -16.23 -2.76 1.77
C ASP A 63 -15.95 -2.06 0.42
N CYS A 64 -14.84 -1.32 0.33
CA CYS A 64 -14.40 -0.65 -0.90
C CYS A 64 -13.56 -1.56 -1.81
N TRP A 65 -13.21 -2.77 -1.35
CA TRP A 65 -12.30 -3.66 -2.08
C TRP A 65 -12.80 -4.00 -3.49
N GLN A 66 -14.08 -4.40 -3.58
CA GLN A 66 -14.65 -4.81 -4.86
C GLN A 66 -14.70 -3.68 -5.89
N GLU A 67 -15.00 -2.45 -5.45
CA GLU A 67 -15.01 -1.28 -6.33
C GLU A 67 -13.62 -0.97 -6.88
N ASN A 68 -12.61 -0.92 -5.99
CA ASN A 68 -11.22 -0.71 -6.39
C ASN A 68 -10.72 -1.82 -7.33
N TYR A 69 -11.02 -3.09 -7.03
CA TYR A 69 -10.68 -4.22 -7.88
C TYR A 69 -11.30 -4.09 -9.29
N ASN A 70 -12.56 -3.67 -9.38
CA ASN A 70 -13.25 -3.46 -10.66
C ASN A 70 -12.60 -2.33 -11.46
N LYS A 71 -12.22 -1.21 -10.83
CA LYS A 71 -11.48 -0.11 -11.47
C LYS A 71 -10.15 -0.62 -12.06
N ILE A 72 -9.39 -1.41 -11.29
CA ILE A 72 -8.12 -2.00 -11.75
C ILE A 72 -8.38 -2.97 -12.92
N ARG A 73 -9.39 -3.83 -12.82
CA ARG A 73 -9.75 -4.79 -13.88
C ARG A 73 -10.13 -4.10 -15.19
N GLU A 74 -10.94 -3.05 -15.12
CA GLU A 74 -11.29 -2.26 -16.32
C GLU A 74 -10.07 -1.55 -16.91
N PHE A 75 -9.21 -1.00 -16.07
CA PHE A 75 -7.94 -0.44 -16.51
C PHE A 75 -7.09 -1.49 -17.26
N ARG A 76 -6.98 -2.72 -16.73
CA ARG A 76 -6.25 -3.84 -17.37
C ARG A 76 -6.84 -4.20 -18.74
N LYS A 77 -8.16 -4.20 -18.91
CA LYS A 77 -8.81 -4.39 -20.20
C LYS A 77 -8.44 -3.27 -21.19
N ASN A 78 -8.37 -2.03 -20.71
CA ASN A 78 -7.97 -0.88 -21.52
C ASN A 78 -6.49 -0.96 -21.91
N LEU A 79 -5.59 -1.43 -21.02
CA LEU A 79 -4.20 -1.70 -21.35
C LEU A 79 -4.06 -2.76 -22.46
N LYS A 80 -4.86 -3.83 -22.40
CA LYS A 80 -4.88 -4.84 -23.47
C LYS A 80 -5.28 -4.23 -24.82
N LYS A 81 -6.30 -3.38 -24.85
CA LYS A 81 -6.76 -2.71 -26.09
C LYS A 81 -5.72 -1.72 -26.62
N LYS A 82 -5.09 -0.94 -25.73
CA LYS A 82 -4.22 0.18 -26.13
C LYS A 82 -2.78 -0.26 -26.40
N TYR A 83 -2.26 -1.20 -25.62
CA TYR A 83 -0.85 -1.59 -25.62
C TYR A 83 -0.62 -3.08 -25.93
N GLY A 84 -1.66 -3.88 -26.10
CA GLY A 84 -1.55 -5.32 -26.29
C GLY A 84 -1.23 -6.10 -24.99
N LEU A 85 -1.03 -5.44 -23.85
CA LEU A 85 -0.67 -6.09 -22.59
C LEU A 85 -1.77 -7.05 -22.15
N HIS A 86 -1.46 -8.32 -22.00
CA HIS A 86 -2.43 -9.30 -21.55
C HIS A 86 -2.93 -9.00 -20.13
N ILE A 87 -4.24 -9.27 -19.89
CA ILE A 87 -4.87 -8.92 -18.60
C ILE A 87 -4.21 -9.67 -17.43
N LYS A 88 -3.76 -10.90 -17.65
CA LYS A 88 -3.11 -11.75 -16.64
C LYS A 88 -1.61 -11.48 -16.46
N GLU A 89 -1.00 -10.70 -17.36
CA GLU A 89 0.42 -10.39 -17.24
C GLU A 89 0.69 -9.51 -16.02
N GLU A 90 1.69 -9.84 -15.27
CA GLU A 90 2.12 -9.03 -14.14
C GLU A 90 2.61 -7.64 -14.58
N ILE A 91 2.19 -6.59 -13.89
CA ILE A 91 2.81 -5.27 -14.04
C ILE A 91 3.93 -5.15 -13.00
N HIS A 92 5.14 -5.48 -13.42
CA HIS A 92 6.35 -5.29 -12.62
C HIS A 92 7.10 -4.04 -13.08
N THR A 93 7.01 -2.98 -12.31
CA THR A 93 7.42 -1.61 -12.67
C THR A 93 8.89 -1.51 -13.10
N LYS A 94 9.78 -2.12 -12.33
CA LYS A 94 11.23 -2.14 -12.64
C LYS A 94 11.54 -2.80 -13.98
N HIS A 95 10.83 -3.86 -14.33
CA HIS A 95 10.99 -4.56 -15.62
C HIS A 95 10.38 -3.74 -16.74
N LEU A 96 9.21 -3.15 -16.55
CA LEU A 96 8.55 -2.25 -17.50
C LEU A 96 9.46 -1.06 -17.85
N VAL A 97 10.00 -0.37 -16.85
CA VAL A 97 10.87 0.80 -17.06
C VAL A 97 12.18 0.41 -17.74
N ARG A 98 12.75 -0.74 -17.41
CA ARG A 98 14.05 -1.19 -17.93
C ARG A 98 13.96 -2.00 -19.23
N ASP A 99 12.78 -2.22 -19.77
CA ASP A 99 12.52 -3.07 -20.93
C ASP A 99 13.11 -4.48 -20.76
N LYS A 100 12.67 -5.17 -19.71
CA LYS A 100 13.17 -6.50 -19.37
C LYS A 100 12.07 -7.56 -19.42
N GLY A 101 12.52 -8.83 -19.55
CA GLY A 101 11.60 -9.96 -19.55
C GLY A 101 10.60 -9.87 -20.71
N MET A 102 9.35 -10.18 -20.42
CA MET A 102 8.26 -10.18 -21.40
C MET A 102 8.00 -8.84 -22.08
N TYR A 103 8.35 -7.70 -21.44
CA TYR A 103 8.07 -6.38 -22.00
C TYR A 103 8.79 -6.13 -23.34
N ARG A 104 9.94 -6.78 -23.57
CA ARG A 104 10.66 -6.70 -24.84
C ARG A 104 9.85 -7.24 -26.02
N SER A 105 9.03 -8.26 -25.80
CA SER A 105 8.23 -8.87 -26.86
C SER A 105 7.11 -7.97 -27.37
N TYR A 106 6.70 -6.96 -26.59
CA TYR A 106 5.70 -5.98 -27.00
C TYR A 106 6.24 -4.91 -27.94
N GLY A 107 7.57 -4.75 -28.05
CA GLY A 107 8.20 -3.77 -28.94
C GLY A 107 7.83 -2.32 -28.65
N TRP A 108 7.41 -1.98 -27.44
CA TRP A 108 7.03 -0.62 -27.09
C TRP A 108 8.21 0.34 -27.13
N ASN A 109 8.03 1.48 -27.76
CA ASN A 109 8.99 2.57 -27.69
C ASN A 109 8.97 3.27 -26.32
N ASN A 110 9.89 4.22 -26.12
CA ASN A 110 10.01 4.93 -24.83
C ASN A 110 8.76 5.75 -24.50
N ASP A 111 8.13 6.37 -25.49
CA ASP A 111 6.94 7.21 -25.29
C ASP A 111 5.74 6.36 -24.87
N GLN A 112 5.56 5.20 -25.49
CA GLN A 112 4.50 4.25 -25.13
C GLN A 112 4.68 3.75 -23.70
N ARG A 113 5.91 3.41 -23.28
CA ARG A 113 6.21 3.01 -21.89
C ARG A 113 6.00 4.16 -20.92
N LYS A 114 6.44 5.38 -21.26
CA LYS A 114 6.21 6.58 -20.46
C LYS A 114 4.71 6.85 -20.29
N GLN A 115 3.94 6.74 -21.36
CA GLN A 115 2.49 6.91 -21.33
C GLN A 115 1.80 5.84 -20.50
N LEU A 116 2.25 4.59 -20.55
CA LEU A 116 1.75 3.51 -19.70
C LEU A 116 1.98 3.81 -18.22
N LEU A 117 3.15 4.31 -17.84
CA LEU A 117 3.43 4.74 -16.47
C LEU A 117 2.51 5.89 -16.02
N ILE A 118 2.19 6.83 -16.92
CA ILE A 118 1.24 7.92 -16.65
C ILE A 118 -0.17 7.34 -16.42
N ASP A 119 -0.58 6.39 -17.26
CA ASP A 119 -1.91 5.78 -17.17
C ASP A 119 -2.05 4.99 -15.84
N ILE A 120 -1.00 4.24 -15.42
CA ILE A 120 -0.95 3.56 -14.12
C ILE A 120 -1.00 4.58 -12.97
N THR A 121 -0.24 5.68 -13.06
CA THR A 121 -0.25 6.73 -12.04
C THR A 121 -1.64 7.33 -11.84
N LYS A 122 -2.36 7.58 -12.94
CA LYS A 122 -3.75 8.08 -12.89
C LYS A 122 -4.72 7.08 -12.28
N LEU A 123 -4.59 5.80 -12.65
CA LEU A 123 -5.37 4.75 -12.01
C LEU A 123 -5.17 4.78 -10.49
N ILE A 124 -3.93 4.67 -10.03
CA ILE A 124 -3.61 4.61 -8.59
C ILE A 124 -4.19 5.83 -7.86
N SER A 125 -4.04 7.03 -8.43
CA SER A 125 -4.57 8.26 -7.83
C SER A 125 -6.11 8.34 -7.78
N SER A 126 -6.83 7.46 -8.50
CA SER A 126 -8.29 7.38 -8.52
C SER A 126 -8.87 6.29 -7.62
N LEU A 127 -8.02 5.47 -7.00
CA LEU A 127 -8.44 4.40 -6.11
C LEU A 127 -8.74 4.96 -4.71
N ASP A 128 -9.71 4.35 -4.04
CA ASP A 128 -9.97 4.61 -2.62
C ASP A 128 -9.06 3.73 -1.77
N ILE A 129 -7.82 4.17 -1.63
CA ILE A 129 -6.74 3.49 -0.90
C ILE A 129 -5.95 4.50 -0.09
N ARG A 130 -5.22 3.99 0.89
CA ARG A 130 -4.20 4.75 1.63
C ARG A 130 -2.85 4.07 1.48
N VAL A 131 -1.80 4.86 1.41
CA VAL A 131 -0.42 4.39 1.20
C VAL A 131 0.47 4.90 2.32
N ILE A 132 1.28 4.01 2.89
CA ILE A 132 2.39 4.36 3.79
C ILE A 132 3.69 3.82 3.18
N ASN A 133 4.70 4.69 3.09
CA ASN A 133 6.04 4.34 2.63
C ASN A 133 7.03 4.48 3.78
N VAL A 134 7.71 3.38 4.11
CA VAL A 134 8.83 3.38 5.06
C VAL A 134 10.12 3.18 4.29
N ILE A 135 11.04 4.10 4.47
CA ILE A 135 12.35 4.09 3.82
C ILE A 135 13.42 3.85 4.88
N ILE A 136 14.17 2.77 4.73
CA ILE A 136 15.39 2.55 5.51
C ILE A 136 16.58 3.00 4.65
N ASP A 137 17.17 4.11 5.02
CA ASP A 137 18.41 4.60 4.40
C ASP A 137 19.60 3.88 5.04
N LYS A 138 20.09 2.86 4.38
CA LYS A 138 21.14 2.00 4.91
C LYS A 138 22.48 2.73 5.05
N GLU A 139 22.71 3.82 4.30
CA GLU A 139 23.91 4.65 4.46
C GLU A 139 23.96 5.40 5.81
N ARG A 140 22.82 5.55 6.49
CA ARG A 140 22.72 6.16 7.83
C ARG A 140 22.83 5.14 8.96
N ILE A 141 22.84 3.83 8.65
CA ILE A 141 22.94 2.78 9.65
C ILE A 141 24.36 2.74 10.20
N LYS A 142 24.50 2.94 11.50
CA LYS A 142 25.78 2.86 12.21
C LYS A 142 26.07 1.47 12.80
N ASN A 143 25.01 0.69 13.06
CA ASN A 143 25.10 -0.64 13.63
C ASN A 143 24.95 -1.70 12.55
N THR A 144 25.96 -2.58 12.40
CA THR A 144 25.95 -3.66 11.40
C THR A 144 24.82 -4.66 11.59
N ASP A 145 24.31 -4.82 12.81
CA ASP A 145 23.24 -5.77 13.15
C ASP A 145 21.84 -5.17 13.03
N TYR A 146 21.70 -4.04 12.31
CA TYR A 146 20.39 -3.39 12.13
C TYR A 146 19.46 -4.22 11.25
N PRO A 147 18.36 -4.77 11.81
CA PRO A 147 17.45 -5.65 11.08
C PRO A 147 16.52 -4.84 10.17
N VAL A 148 16.94 -4.60 8.93
CA VAL A 148 16.30 -3.70 7.95
C VAL A 148 14.82 -4.01 7.75
N LEU A 149 14.49 -5.25 7.34
CA LEU A 149 13.11 -5.67 7.09
C LEU A 149 12.25 -5.59 8.36
N LYS A 150 12.76 -6.09 9.49
CA LYS A 150 12.06 -6.05 10.78
C LYS A 150 11.67 -4.62 11.16
N ASN A 151 12.63 -3.69 11.07
CA ASN A 151 12.39 -2.30 11.43
C ASN A 151 11.42 -1.62 10.45
N ALA A 152 11.59 -1.85 9.14
CA ALA A 152 10.68 -1.30 8.13
C ALA A 152 9.24 -1.77 8.36
N LEU A 153 9.04 -3.06 8.61
CA LEU A 153 7.71 -3.62 8.89
C LEU A 153 7.14 -3.09 10.20
N THR A 154 7.94 -3.06 11.26
CA THR A 154 7.52 -2.52 12.57
C THR A 154 7.04 -1.08 12.43
N TYR A 155 7.81 -0.22 11.77
CA TYR A 155 7.44 1.18 11.59
C TYR A 155 6.20 1.33 10.70
N ASN A 156 6.05 0.50 9.68
CA ASN A 156 4.87 0.54 8.81
C ASN A 156 3.60 0.14 9.58
N ILE A 157 3.63 -0.98 10.29
CA ILE A 157 2.50 -1.44 11.12
C ILE A 157 2.17 -0.42 12.21
N GLN A 158 3.17 0.19 12.87
CA GLN A 158 2.92 1.26 13.84
C GLN A 158 2.16 2.44 13.23
N ARG A 159 2.42 2.79 11.97
CA ARG A 159 1.69 3.86 11.27
C ARG A 159 0.26 3.46 10.92
N ILE A 160 0.03 2.19 10.58
CA ILE A 160 -1.31 1.62 10.37
C ILE A 160 -2.10 1.66 11.69
N GLU A 161 -1.52 1.19 12.80
CA GLU A 161 -2.14 1.24 14.13
C GLU A 161 -2.47 2.68 14.56
N ASN A 162 -1.57 3.63 14.29
CA ASN A 162 -1.79 5.04 14.60
C ASN A 162 -2.95 5.64 13.76
N ASP A 163 -3.07 5.27 12.49
CA ASP A 163 -4.15 5.73 11.62
C ASP A 163 -5.48 5.08 12.02
N SER A 164 -5.44 3.80 12.39
CA SER A 164 -6.58 3.09 12.95
C SER A 164 -7.12 3.74 14.23
N ALA A 165 -6.24 4.21 15.09
CA ALA A 165 -6.58 4.69 16.44
C ALA A 165 -7.52 3.73 17.21
N GLY A 166 -7.40 2.41 16.94
CA GLY A 166 -8.23 1.36 17.53
C GLY A 166 -9.66 1.25 16.98
N LYS A 167 -9.96 1.93 15.87
CA LYS A 167 -11.33 1.96 15.28
C LYS A 167 -11.60 0.85 14.28
N TRP A 168 -10.57 0.17 13.78
CA TRP A 168 -10.70 -0.89 12.78
C TRP A 168 -9.61 -1.96 12.95
N HIS A 169 -9.93 -3.15 12.49
CA HIS A 169 -9.02 -4.28 12.36
C HIS A 169 -8.46 -4.37 10.94
N TYR A 170 -7.40 -5.15 10.77
CA TYR A 170 -6.82 -5.34 9.44
C TYR A 170 -6.17 -6.71 9.26
N LEU A 171 -6.20 -7.18 8.01
CA LEU A 171 -5.48 -8.34 7.51
C LEU A 171 -4.30 -7.87 6.67
N ILE A 172 -3.17 -8.55 6.76
CA ILE A 172 -1.98 -8.24 5.96
C ILE A 172 -1.74 -9.33 4.92
N ILE A 173 -1.55 -8.91 3.67
CA ILE A 173 -1.21 -9.76 2.52
C ILE A 173 0.11 -9.24 1.93
N THR A 174 1.07 -10.13 1.69
CA THR A 174 2.38 -9.81 1.09
C THR A 174 2.75 -10.81 0.02
N ASP A 175 3.76 -10.49 -0.78
CA ASP A 175 4.36 -11.48 -1.67
C ASP A 175 5.05 -12.60 -0.88
N GLU A 176 5.19 -13.78 -1.49
CA GLU A 176 5.66 -15.01 -0.81
C GLU A 176 7.11 -14.92 -0.33
N GLY A 177 7.94 -14.14 -1.02
CA GLY A 177 9.38 -14.15 -0.87
C GLY A 177 9.93 -13.83 0.53
N ARG A 178 9.14 -13.12 1.39
CA ARG A 178 9.59 -12.67 2.72
C ARG A 178 8.62 -13.01 3.85
N LEU A 179 7.72 -13.92 3.62
CA LEU A 179 6.62 -14.25 4.54
C LEU A 179 7.10 -14.66 5.94
N ALA A 180 8.07 -15.57 6.02
CA ALA A 180 8.53 -16.11 7.32
C ALA A 180 9.12 -15.02 8.24
N PRO A 181 10.08 -14.16 7.81
CA PRO A 181 10.58 -13.07 8.66
C PRO A 181 9.53 -12.02 8.99
N MET A 182 8.58 -11.74 8.07
CA MET A 182 7.50 -10.80 8.34
C MET A 182 6.52 -11.33 9.40
N ARG A 183 6.13 -12.62 9.34
CA ARG A 183 5.33 -13.27 10.38
C ARG A 183 6.01 -13.25 11.74
N LYS A 184 7.31 -13.57 11.77
CA LYS A 184 8.09 -13.49 13.01
C LYS A 184 8.02 -12.10 13.62
N THR A 185 8.26 -11.06 12.83
CA THR A 185 8.20 -9.67 13.28
C THR A 185 6.79 -9.29 13.79
N ALA A 186 5.73 -9.66 13.05
CA ALA A 186 4.36 -9.37 13.46
C ALA A 186 4.01 -10.00 14.82
N ARG A 187 4.42 -11.24 15.05
CA ARG A 187 4.23 -11.93 16.36
C ARG A 187 5.02 -11.25 17.48
N GLU A 188 6.25 -10.81 17.22
CA GLU A 188 7.06 -10.08 18.20
C GLU A 188 6.40 -8.77 18.61
N ILE A 189 5.92 -7.96 17.67
CA ILE A 189 5.30 -6.66 17.98
C ILE A 189 3.88 -6.78 18.56
N ARG A 190 3.23 -7.92 18.43
CA ARG A 190 2.01 -8.24 19.19
C ARG A 190 2.28 -8.40 20.68
N ALA A 191 3.46 -8.91 21.04
CA ALA A 191 3.84 -9.08 22.45
C ALA A 191 4.54 -7.84 23.00
N PHE A 192 5.49 -7.29 22.25
CA PHE A 192 6.30 -6.16 22.66
C PHE A 192 6.59 -5.22 21.50
N ASN A 193 5.99 -4.03 21.54
CA ASN A 193 6.13 -2.98 20.53
C ASN A 193 6.50 -1.66 21.21
N PRO A 194 7.80 -1.36 21.36
CA PRO A 194 8.25 -0.13 21.99
C PRO A 194 7.99 1.07 21.09
N ILE A 195 7.22 2.03 21.56
CA ILE A 195 7.00 3.32 20.92
C ILE A 195 7.54 4.45 21.78
N GLN A 196 7.97 5.54 21.15
CA GLN A 196 8.46 6.71 21.88
C GLN A 196 7.30 7.36 22.65
N SER A 197 7.49 7.56 23.96
CA SER A 197 6.52 8.26 24.78
C SER A 197 6.61 9.78 24.61
N HIS A 198 5.48 10.47 24.71
CA HIS A 198 5.44 11.93 24.77
C HIS A 198 6.15 12.53 26.00
N PHE A 199 6.28 11.74 27.06
CA PHE A 199 6.94 12.14 28.32
C PHE A 199 8.42 11.75 28.39
N GLY A 200 8.99 11.29 27.27
CA GLY A 200 10.36 10.76 27.21
C GLY A 200 10.42 9.24 27.45
N GLY A 201 11.49 8.60 26.94
CA GLY A 201 11.65 7.15 27.00
C GLY A 201 10.74 6.37 26.06
N TYR A 202 10.59 5.08 26.32
CA TYR A 202 9.78 4.17 25.51
C TYR A 202 8.67 3.55 26.37
N GLN A 203 7.50 3.38 25.78
CA GLN A 203 6.41 2.60 26.36
C GLN A 203 6.07 1.42 25.46
N ASN A 204 5.65 0.31 26.06
CA ASN A 204 5.17 -0.84 25.28
C ASN A 204 3.73 -0.59 24.80
N SER A 205 3.51 -0.66 23.51
CA SER A 205 2.18 -0.54 22.88
C SER A 205 1.97 -1.68 21.89
N PRO A 206 1.66 -2.90 22.36
CA PRO A 206 1.40 -4.04 21.48
C PRO A 206 0.34 -3.73 20.44
N ILE A 207 0.53 -4.23 19.22
CA ILE A 207 -0.46 -4.07 18.16
C ILE A 207 -1.72 -4.88 18.47
N LYS A 208 -2.89 -4.31 18.17
CA LYS A 208 -4.20 -4.91 18.51
C LYS A 208 -5.11 -5.12 17.29
N GLY A 209 -4.92 -4.33 16.25
CA GLY A 209 -5.78 -4.33 15.07
C GLY A 209 -5.51 -5.47 14.10
N LEU A 210 -4.33 -6.10 14.14
CA LEU A 210 -3.97 -7.16 13.20
C LEU A 210 -4.74 -8.46 13.48
N ILE A 211 -5.60 -8.88 12.53
CA ILE A 211 -6.27 -10.17 12.55
C ILE A 211 -5.34 -11.19 11.91
N GLU A 212 -5.16 -12.34 12.57
CA GLU A 212 -4.34 -13.45 12.09
C GLU A 212 -2.87 -13.10 11.81
N ASP A 213 -2.10 -14.06 11.31
CA ASP A 213 -0.77 -13.86 10.79
C ASP A 213 -0.80 -13.24 9.39
N ILE A 214 0.33 -12.69 8.96
CA ILE A 214 0.52 -12.18 7.60
C ILE A 214 0.30 -13.33 6.61
N MET A 215 -0.52 -13.10 5.60
CA MET A 215 -0.83 -14.05 4.54
C MET A 215 0.04 -13.79 3.31
N ALA A 216 0.39 -14.86 2.59
CA ALA A 216 1.10 -14.77 1.32
C ALA A 216 0.14 -14.84 0.14
N LYS A 217 0.50 -14.14 -0.94
CA LYS A 217 -0.12 -14.27 -2.24
C LYS A 217 0.91 -13.97 -3.33
N GLU A 218 0.93 -14.78 -4.39
CA GLU A 218 1.80 -14.51 -5.53
C GLU A 218 1.49 -13.14 -6.16
N SER A 219 2.54 -12.35 -6.41
CA SER A 219 2.42 -11.00 -7.00
C SER A 219 1.75 -11.02 -8.37
N THR A 220 1.98 -12.08 -9.16
CA THR A 220 1.34 -12.32 -10.47
C THR A 220 -0.18 -12.38 -10.39
N GLU A 221 -0.73 -12.83 -9.27
CA GLU A 221 -2.16 -12.99 -9.02
C GLU A 221 -2.77 -11.82 -8.24
N SER A 222 -1.98 -10.87 -7.77
CA SER A 222 -2.45 -9.77 -6.93
C SER A 222 -2.23 -8.41 -7.55
N TYR A 223 -3.29 -7.83 -8.08
CA TYR A 223 -3.21 -6.46 -8.63
C TYR A 223 -2.82 -5.41 -7.58
N PHE A 224 -3.22 -5.60 -6.32
CA PHE A 224 -2.86 -4.66 -5.26
C PHE A 224 -1.38 -4.76 -4.87
N ILE A 225 -0.76 -5.94 -4.87
CA ILE A 225 0.69 -6.09 -4.67
C ILE A 225 1.44 -5.42 -5.83
N GLN A 226 0.98 -5.58 -7.09
CA GLN A 226 1.57 -4.89 -8.24
C GLN A 226 1.45 -3.35 -8.15
N ILE A 227 0.40 -2.84 -7.52
CA ILE A 227 0.27 -1.40 -7.22
C ILE A 227 1.27 -1.01 -6.11
N CYS A 228 1.48 -1.85 -5.09
CA CYS A 228 2.55 -1.62 -4.10
C CYS A 228 3.92 -1.54 -4.76
N ASP A 229 4.28 -2.48 -5.69
CA ASP A 229 5.52 -2.45 -6.47
C ASP A 229 5.67 -1.10 -7.20
N PHE A 230 4.61 -0.63 -7.86
CA PHE A 230 4.66 0.64 -8.57
C PHE A 230 4.94 1.82 -7.63
N VAL A 231 4.24 1.89 -6.52
CA VAL A 231 4.40 2.99 -5.56
C VAL A 231 5.77 2.90 -4.88
N SER A 232 6.22 1.72 -4.46
CA SER A 232 7.52 1.51 -3.82
C SER A 232 8.67 1.91 -4.74
N PHE A 233 8.58 1.54 -6.03
CA PHE A 233 9.58 1.89 -7.06
C PHE A 233 9.70 3.41 -7.25
N PHE A 234 8.58 4.13 -7.38
CA PHE A 234 8.61 5.59 -7.52
C PHE A 234 8.97 6.31 -6.22
N THR A 235 8.66 5.74 -5.07
CA THR A 235 9.12 6.24 -3.76
C THR A 235 10.64 6.14 -3.64
N ASP A 236 11.25 4.99 -4.01
CA ASP A 236 12.71 4.81 -4.05
C ASP A 236 13.35 5.82 -5.00
N LEU A 237 12.84 5.95 -6.21
CA LEU A 237 13.36 6.91 -7.18
C LEU A 237 13.26 8.36 -6.67
N TYR A 238 12.12 8.75 -6.08
CA TYR A 238 11.96 10.08 -5.54
C TYR A 238 12.99 10.36 -4.44
N TYR A 239 13.09 9.47 -3.47
CA TYR A 239 14.03 9.62 -2.36
C TYR A 239 15.47 9.74 -2.84
N ARG A 240 15.90 8.86 -3.76
CA ARG A 240 17.27 8.87 -4.29
C ARG A 240 17.56 10.08 -5.15
N VAL A 241 16.70 10.39 -6.11
CA VAL A 241 16.97 11.40 -7.13
C VAL A 241 16.65 12.81 -6.63
N VAL A 242 15.50 12.95 -5.95
CA VAL A 242 15.01 14.26 -5.55
C VAL A 242 15.59 14.68 -4.19
N ASP A 243 15.58 13.79 -3.19
CA ASP A 243 16.01 14.14 -1.85
C ASP A 243 17.53 13.99 -1.69
N LYS A 244 18.10 12.86 -2.18
CA LYS A 244 19.55 12.59 -2.06
C LYS A 244 20.38 13.12 -3.24
N LYS A 245 19.75 13.63 -4.31
CA LYS A 245 20.44 14.15 -5.50
C LYS A 245 21.31 13.12 -6.22
N GLU A 246 20.95 11.83 -6.13
CA GLU A 246 21.62 10.77 -6.87
C GLU A 246 21.28 10.85 -8.37
N LYS A 247 22.19 10.42 -9.21
CA LYS A 247 21.95 10.30 -10.65
C LYS A 247 21.02 9.11 -10.94
N LEU A 248 20.11 9.31 -11.88
CA LEU A 248 19.28 8.23 -12.40
C LEU A 248 20.14 7.14 -13.05
N PRO A 249 19.81 5.86 -12.84
CA PRO A 249 20.42 4.78 -13.62
C PRO A 249 20.13 4.97 -15.12
N LYS A 250 21.13 4.86 -15.99
CA LYS A 250 21.05 5.09 -17.46
C LYS A 250 19.84 4.41 -18.14
N ARG A 251 19.43 3.21 -17.67
CA ARG A 251 18.26 2.51 -18.23
C ARG A 251 16.93 3.09 -17.80
N VAL A 252 16.88 3.75 -16.65
CA VAL A 252 15.70 4.42 -16.11
C VAL A 252 15.57 5.80 -16.74
N GLU A 253 16.66 6.54 -16.84
CA GLU A 253 16.75 7.90 -17.43
C GLU A 253 16.19 7.98 -18.86
N ARG A 254 16.23 6.88 -19.62
CA ARG A 254 15.63 6.82 -20.98
C ARG A 254 14.12 7.02 -21.01
N ILE A 255 13.43 6.73 -19.90
CA ILE A 255 11.97 6.74 -19.80
C ILE A 255 11.50 7.80 -18.82
N VAL A 256 12.23 7.99 -17.72
CA VAL A 256 11.82 8.75 -16.55
C VAL A 256 12.91 9.74 -16.20
N ASP A 257 12.55 11.00 -16.12
CA ASP A 257 13.38 12.09 -15.61
C ASP A 257 12.94 12.53 -14.21
N GLU A 258 13.68 13.44 -13.56
CA GLU A 258 13.36 13.97 -12.24
C GLU A 258 11.97 14.64 -12.22
N GLU A 259 11.63 15.37 -13.26
CA GLU A 259 10.32 16.04 -13.37
C GLU A 259 9.18 15.03 -13.41
N PHE A 260 9.35 13.95 -14.17
CA PHE A 260 8.37 12.86 -14.23
C PHE A 260 8.16 12.23 -12.84
N ILE A 261 9.26 11.90 -12.13
CA ILE A 261 9.20 11.33 -10.78
C ILE A 261 8.42 12.25 -9.83
N ARG A 262 8.72 13.55 -9.84
CA ARG A 262 8.00 14.56 -9.05
C ARG A 262 6.51 14.58 -9.40
N ARG A 263 6.18 14.53 -10.69
CA ARG A 263 4.80 14.52 -11.18
C ARG A 263 4.02 13.31 -10.69
N VAL A 264 4.62 12.12 -10.69
CA VAL A 264 3.99 10.90 -10.15
C VAL A 264 3.62 11.10 -8.68
N MET A 265 4.56 11.54 -7.83
CA MET A 265 4.32 11.72 -6.40
C MET A 265 3.32 12.85 -6.10
N VAL A 266 3.36 13.93 -6.85
CA VAL A 266 2.36 15.02 -6.77
C VAL A 266 0.97 14.53 -7.18
N THR A 267 0.88 13.64 -8.18
CA THR A 267 -0.40 13.04 -8.60
C THR A 267 -0.98 12.16 -7.51
N PHE A 268 -0.17 11.32 -6.86
CA PHE A 268 -0.62 10.53 -5.71
C PHE A 268 -1.09 11.40 -4.55
N LYS A 269 -0.36 12.50 -4.25
CA LYS A 269 -0.78 13.46 -3.22
C LYS A 269 -2.11 14.13 -3.56
N LYS A 270 -2.29 14.57 -4.82
CA LYS A 270 -3.56 15.18 -5.30
C LYS A 270 -4.72 14.19 -5.28
N GLY A 271 -4.48 12.91 -5.58
CA GLY A 271 -5.45 11.84 -5.46
C GLY A 271 -5.77 11.44 -4.01
N ASN A 272 -5.12 12.07 -3.02
CA ASN A 272 -5.29 11.79 -1.59
C ASN A 272 -5.02 10.33 -1.20
N VAL A 273 -4.19 9.61 -1.98
CA VAL A 273 -3.85 8.22 -1.68
C VAL A 273 -2.70 8.09 -0.67
N LEU A 274 -1.86 9.12 -0.52
CA LEU A 274 -0.75 9.09 0.44
C LEU A 274 -1.23 9.42 1.86
N ASN A 275 -0.85 8.61 2.85
CA ASN A 275 -1.05 8.96 4.25
C ASN A 275 -0.02 9.99 4.70
N LEU A 276 -0.36 11.27 4.55
CA LEU A 276 0.53 12.38 4.93
C LEU A 276 0.74 12.49 6.44
N LYS A 277 -0.13 11.85 7.25
CA LYS A 277 -0.01 11.83 8.71
C LYS A 277 1.00 10.78 9.21
N ALA A 278 1.42 9.84 8.34
CA ALA A 278 2.41 8.82 8.70
C ALA A 278 3.75 9.44 9.13
N SER A 279 4.10 10.60 8.57
CA SER A 279 5.25 11.40 8.97
C SER A 279 5.02 12.87 8.63
N ASN A 280 5.36 13.76 9.55
CA ASN A 280 5.31 15.22 9.35
C ASN A 280 6.63 15.80 8.84
N THR A 281 7.68 14.99 8.68
CA THR A 281 9.01 15.43 8.28
C THR A 281 9.22 15.42 6.77
N HIS A 282 8.28 14.85 6.01
CA HIS A 282 8.37 14.76 4.55
C HIS A 282 7.04 15.12 3.88
N PRO A 283 7.04 15.91 2.76
CA PRO A 283 5.82 16.41 2.12
C PRO A 283 4.89 15.34 1.54
N PHE A 284 5.37 14.10 1.39
CA PHE A 284 4.60 12.93 0.97
C PHE A 284 4.39 11.89 2.09
N GLY A 285 4.63 12.27 3.35
CA GLY A 285 4.42 11.40 4.50
C GLY A 285 5.43 10.24 4.62
N TYR A 286 6.59 10.32 3.96
CA TYR A 286 7.61 9.27 4.05
C TYR A 286 8.16 9.12 5.46
N VAL A 287 8.18 7.89 5.94
CA VAL A 287 8.75 7.49 7.22
C VAL A 287 10.20 7.05 6.98
N ILE A 288 11.16 7.93 7.26
CA ILE A 288 12.58 7.71 6.93
C ILE A 288 13.35 7.36 8.20
N TYR A 289 14.10 6.27 8.16
CA TYR A 289 14.97 5.79 9.24
C TYR A 289 16.32 5.28 8.70
N PRO A 290 17.38 5.27 9.54
CA PRO A 290 17.51 5.96 10.82
C PRO A 290 17.38 7.48 10.69
N LYS A 291 16.98 8.14 11.79
CA LYS A 291 16.89 9.61 11.84
C LYS A 291 18.26 10.25 11.92
#